data_e04f1adb0f602985acf8b4a11e384058
#
_entry.id   e04f1adb0f602985acf8b4a11e384058
#
_cell.length_a   1.000
_cell.length_b   1.000
_cell.length_c   1.000
_cell.angle_alpha   90.00
_cell.angle_beta   90.00
_cell.angle_gamma   90.00
#
_symmetry.space_group_name_H-M   'P 1'
#
loop_
_entity.id
_entity.type
_entity.pdbx_description
1 polymer ?
#
loop_
_entity_poly.entity_id
_entity_poly.type
_entity_poly.pdbx_seq_one_letter_code
_entity_poly.pdbx_strand_id
1 'polypeptide(L)'
;VAAIAAGGAGSSVLDASGYVVARRMATVSAKITGKVREVMIEEGMRVEEGQVMATLDPIDADAQRALSAAQLAAARSQVDNMQAQLTQADADARRLQTLVGQQLVSRSQYEQAVAQRDALHAQLQSAQRNVRVAGSQLAISDLGVDNNVVRAPFSGVVTAKAAQPGEIVSPLSAGGGFTRTGIGTLVDMESLEIEVDVGEAFIGRVQPKMPVEAILNAYPDWKIPGEVIAIVPTADRGKATVKVRVALNLKDPRIVPEMGVRVSFLERARPAQAGTPQGVRVPT
;
A
#
# COMPACT_ATOMS: atom_id res chain seq x y z
N VAL A 1 13.39 -6.46 60.64
CA VAL A 1 13.50 -7.41 59.54
C VAL A 1 12.30 -7.13 58.65
N ALA A 2 12.53 -6.36 57.56
CA ALA A 2 11.46 -6.08 56.61
C ALA A 2 11.31 -7.27 55.65
N ALA A 3 10.14 -7.88 55.65
CA ALA A 3 9.79 -8.91 54.68
C ALA A 3 9.57 -8.24 53.30
N ILE A 4 10.39 -8.60 52.34
CA ILE A 4 10.21 -8.26 50.93
C ILE A 4 9.02 -9.10 50.44
N ALA A 5 7.88 -8.45 50.15
CA ALA A 5 6.75 -9.09 49.50
C ALA A 5 7.20 -9.54 48.13
N ALA A 6 7.29 -10.84 47.89
CA ALA A 6 7.42 -11.43 46.58
C ALA A 6 6.16 -11.06 45.77
N GLY A 7 6.33 -10.31 44.68
CA GLY A 7 5.29 -10.00 43.76
C GLY A 7 4.74 -11.32 43.22
N GLY A 8 3.44 -11.57 43.49
CA GLY A 8 2.77 -12.79 43.09
C GLY A 8 2.76 -12.91 41.56
N ALA A 9 3.43 -13.93 41.04
CA ALA A 9 3.23 -14.40 39.69
C ALA A 9 1.73 -14.75 39.55
N GLY A 10 1.00 -14.02 38.69
CA GLY A 10 -0.39 -14.33 38.39
C GLY A 10 -0.52 -15.81 38.01
N SER A 11 -1.49 -16.51 38.57
CA SER A 11 -1.71 -17.91 38.19
C SER A 11 -2.11 -17.98 36.72
N SER A 12 -1.41 -18.82 35.96
CA SER A 12 -1.80 -19.11 34.56
C SER A 12 -3.20 -19.73 34.57
N VAL A 13 -4.10 -19.12 33.82
CA VAL A 13 -5.47 -19.62 33.65
C VAL A 13 -5.55 -20.63 32.52
N LEU A 14 -4.68 -20.47 31.51
CA LEU A 14 -4.64 -21.27 30.31
C LEU A 14 -3.28 -21.12 29.63
N ASP A 15 -2.75 -22.23 29.15
CA ASP A 15 -1.57 -22.25 28.27
C ASP A 15 -2.01 -22.70 26.87
N ALA A 16 -1.56 -22.00 25.85
CA ALA A 16 -1.84 -22.33 24.46
C ALA A 16 -0.61 -22.11 23.60
N SER A 17 -0.54 -22.79 22.48
CA SER A 17 0.57 -22.66 21.51
C SER A 17 0.15 -21.78 20.33
N GLY A 18 1.10 -21.10 19.76
CA GLY A 18 0.88 -20.25 18.61
C GLY A 18 2.16 -19.98 17.84
N TYR A 19 2.09 -19.03 16.93
CA TYR A 19 3.22 -18.60 16.12
C TYR A 19 3.31 -17.08 16.10
N VAL A 20 4.53 -16.59 15.97
CA VAL A 20 4.78 -15.17 15.69
C VAL A 20 4.40 -14.92 14.24
N VAL A 21 3.52 -13.95 14.01
CA VAL A 21 3.10 -13.55 12.67
C VAL A 21 3.33 -12.04 12.49
N ALA A 22 3.62 -11.63 11.28
CA ALA A 22 3.66 -10.20 10.99
C ALA A 22 2.24 -9.71 10.63
N ARG A 23 1.83 -8.63 11.24
CA ARG A 23 0.55 -7.98 10.91
C ARG A 23 0.50 -7.51 9.46
N ARG A 24 1.64 -7.06 8.91
CA ARG A 24 1.78 -6.66 7.52
C ARG A 24 2.79 -7.56 6.84
N MET A 25 2.31 -8.41 5.96
CA MET A 25 3.08 -9.25 5.06
C MET A 25 2.46 -9.15 3.68
N ALA A 26 3.27 -8.93 2.65
CA ALA A 26 2.80 -8.85 1.28
C ALA A 26 3.76 -9.54 0.33
N THR A 27 3.22 -10.37 -0.56
CA THR A 27 3.94 -10.81 -1.74
C THR A 27 3.81 -9.70 -2.80
N VAL A 28 4.91 -9.01 -3.04
CA VAL A 28 4.97 -7.91 -4.02
C VAL A 28 5.03 -8.49 -5.42
N SER A 29 4.07 -8.11 -6.27
CA SER A 29 3.99 -8.51 -7.67
C SER A 29 4.11 -7.31 -8.60
N ALA A 30 4.40 -7.56 -9.88
CA ALA A 30 4.31 -6.54 -10.90
C ALA A 30 2.84 -6.16 -11.16
N LYS A 31 2.58 -4.90 -11.52
CA LYS A 31 1.24 -4.43 -11.92
C LYS A 31 0.86 -4.85 -13.34
N ILE A 32 1.87 -5.12 -14.16
CA ILE A 32 1.74 -5.53 -15.57
C ILE A 32 2.52 -6.81 -15.83
N THR A 33 2.18 -7.51 -16.88
CA THR A 33 2.97 -8.65 -17.36
C THR A 33 4.19 -8.13 -18.10
N GLY A 34 5.37 -8.64 -17.74
CA GLY A 34 6.62 -8.24 -18.41
C GLY A 34 7.77 -9.16 -18.05
N LYS A 35 8.85 -9.09 -18.85
CA LYS A 35 10.09 -9.78 -18.57
C LYS A 35 10.88 -9.01 -17.50
N VAL A 36 11.34 -9.70 -16.48
CA VAL A 36 12.19 -9.11 -15.44
C VAL A 36 13.57 -8.80 -16.03
N ARG A 37 13.96 -7.53 -15.95
CA ARG A 37 15.28 -7.07 -16.35
C ARG A 37 16.29 -7.24 -15.23
N GLU A 38 15.96 -6.71 -14.06
CA GLU A 38 16.83 -6.73 -12.88
C GLU A 38 16.02 -6.94 -11.62
N VAL A 39 16.59 -7.64 -10.63
CA VAL A 39 16.04 -7.81 -9.28
C VAL A 39 17.07 -7.24 -8.31
N MET A 40 16.67 -6.22 -7.54
CA MET A 40 17.54 -5.44 -6.66
C MET A 40 17.38 -5.83 -5.19
N ILE A 41 16.71 -6.93 -4.91
CA ILE A 41 16.47 -7.44 -3.56
C ILE A 41 17.11 -8.80 -3.38
N GLU A 42 17.53 -9.07 -2.14
CA GLU A 42 17.98 -10.39 -1.68
C GLU A 42 17.23 -10.76 -0.40
N GLU A 43 17.13 -12.06 -0.11
CA GLU A 43 16.54 -12.56 1.12
C GLU A 43 17.31 -12.05 2.33
N GLY A 44 16.58 -11.60 3.35
CA GLY A 44 17.16 -10.95 4.54
C GLY A 44 17.46 -9.45 4.36
N MET A 45 17.35 -8.89 3.16
CA MET A 45 17.59 -7.47 2.91
C MET A 45 16.48 -6.61 3.50
N ARG A 46 16.85 -5.52 4.17
CA ARG A 46 15.91 -4.47 4.61
C ARG A 46 15.65 -3.51 3.47
N VAL A 47 14.38 -3.20 3.23
CA VAL A 47 13.94 -2.24 2.22
C VAL A 47 13.03 -1.18 2.83
N GLU A 48 13.05 0.01 2.26
CA GLU A 48 12.18 1.13 2.64
C GLU A 48 10.96 1.22 1.72
N GLU A 49 9.90 1.84 2.20
CA GLU A 49 8.71 2.12 1.39
C GLU A 49 9.07 2.92 0.14
N GLY A 50 8.58 2.48 -1.04
CA GLY A 50 8.90 3.09 -2.34
C GLY A 50 10.23 2.66 -2.95
N GLN A 51 11.10 1.96 -2.20
CA GLN A 51 12.37 1.45 -2.74
C GLN A 51 12.13 0.49 -3.91
N VAL A 52 12.95 0.58 -4.96
CA VAL A 52 12.86 -0.29 -6.12
C VAL A 52 13.30 -1.70 -5.74
N MET A 53 12.42 -2.66 -5.99
CA MET A 53 12.67 -4.09 -5.74
C MET A 53 13.07 -4.82 -7.03
N ALA A 54 12.46 -4.47 -8.14
CA ALA A 54 12.76 -5.03 -9.45
C ALA A 54 12.38 -4.06 -10.58
N THR A 55 12.98 -4.25 -11.74
CA THR A 55 12.62 -3.54 -12.97
C THR A 55 12.24 -4.56 -14.05
N LEU A 56 11.18 -4.25 -14.79
CA LEU A 56 10.79 -4.98 -15.99
C LEU A 56 11.44 -4.35 -17.22
N ASP A 57 11.41 -5.05 -18.34
CA ASP A 57 11.88 -4.52 -19.62
C ASP A 57 10.97 -3.38 -20.08
N PRO A 58 11.49 -2.14 -20.22
CA PRO A 58 10.68 -0.98 -20.54
C PRO A 58 10.54 -0.71 -22.04
N ILE A 59 11.13 -1.51 -22.93
CA ILE A 59 11.30 -1.19 -24.37
C ILE A 59 9.95 -0.82 -25.01
N ASP A 60 8.92 -1.62 -24.79
CA ASP A 60 7.59 -1.37 -25.40
C ASP A 60 6.91 -0.16 -24.77
N ALA A 61 7.03 0.02 -23.45
CA ALA A 61 6.46 1.16 -22.74
C ALA A 61 7.14 2.48 -23.13
N ASP A 62 8.45 2.48 -23.28
CA ASP A 62 9.22 3.65 -23.73
C ASP A 62 8.88 4.01 -25.18
N ALA A 63 8.74 3.03 -26.07
CA ALA A 63 8.31 3.26 -27.46
C ALA A 63 6.91 3.86 -27.52
N GLN A 64 5.97 3.34 -26.72
CA GLN A 64 4.60 3.87 -26.64
C GLN A 64 4.58 5.30 -26.07
N ARG A 65 5.37 5.59 -25.05
CA ARG A 65 5.55 6.94 -24.50
C ARG A 65 6.11 7.91 -25.55
N ALA A 66 7.13 7.50 -26.30
CA ALA A 66 7.73 8.31 -27.35
C ALA A 66 6.70 8.64 -28.45
N LEU A 67 5.88 7.67 -28.85
CA LEU A 67 4.79 7.88 -29.81
C LEU A 67 3.79 8.91 -29.29
N SER A 68 3.32 8.75 -28.05
CA SER A 68 2.34 9.66 -27.43
C SER A 68 2.92 11.07 -27.27
N ALA A 69 4.21 11.20 -26.95
CA ALA A 69 4.89 12.49 -26.89
C ALA A 69 4.95 13.17 -28.27
N ALA A 70 5.23 12.42 -29.34
CA ALA A 70 5.22 12.95 -30.71
C ALA A 70 3.80 13.39 -31.14
N GLN A 71 2.76 12.65 -30.78
CA GLN A 71 1.36 13.04 -31.03
C GLN A 71 0.98 14.33 -30.31
N LEU A 72 1.41 14.51 -29.06
CA LEU A 72 1.20 15.75 -28.31
C LEU A 72 1.93 16.93 -28.98
N ALA A 73 3.17 16.73 -29.44
CA ALA A 73 3.94 17.75 -30.16
C ALA A 73 3.23 18.17 -31.45
N ALA A 74 2.72 17.21 -32.24
CA ALA A 74 1.96 17.49 -33.46
C ALA A 74 0.66 18.27 -33.16
N ALA A 75 -0.08 17.90 -32.11
CA ALA A 75 -1.27 18.62 -31.69
C ALA A 75 -0.98 20.07 -31.25
N ARG A 76 0.17 20.32 -30.58
CA ARG A 76 0.61 21.67 -30.23
C ARG A 76 0.94 22.52 -31.47
N SER A 77 1.67 21.95 -32.41
CA SER A 77 1.96 22.63 -33.68
C SER A 77 0.68 23.01 -34.45
N GLN A 78 -0.38 22.23 -34.36
CA GLN A 78 -1.66 22.55 -34.95
C GLN A 78 -2.33 23.75 -34.26
N VAL A 79 -2.21 23.86 -32.92
CA VAL A 79 -2.67 25.06 -32.17
C VAL A 79 -1.91 26.29 -32.61
N ASP A 80 -0.60 26.22 -32.74
CA ASP A 80 0.25 27.36 -33.17
C ASP A 80 -0.15 27.82 -34.56
N ASN A 81 -0.42 26.90 -35.49
CA ASN A 81 -0.89 27.20 -36.84
C ASN A 81 -2.27 27.89 -36.81
N MET A 82 -3.26 27.34 -36.07
CA MET A 82 -4.57 27.96 -35.92
C MET A 82 -4.49 29.35 -35.26
N GLN A 83 -3.60 29.52 -34.29
CA GLN A 83 -3.38 30.82 -33.62
C GLN A 83 -2.82 31.87 -34.60
N ALA A 84 -1.88 31.49 -35.47
CA ALA A 84 -1.36 32.40 -36.50
C ALA A 84 -2.43 32.83 -37.50
N GLN A 85 -3.28 31.86 -37.96
CA GLN A 85 -4.39 32.16 -38.85
C GLN A 85 -5.44 33.07 -38.22
N LEU A 86 -5.78 32.82 -36.94
CA LEU A 86 -6.71 33.67 -36.19
C LEU A 86 -6.16 35.09 -36.04
N THR A 87 -4.87 35.24 -35.73
CA THR A 87 -4.22 36.55 -35.60
C THR A 87 -4.34 37.37 -36.90
N GLN A 88 -4.11 36.71 -38.04
CA GLN A 88 -4.28 37.34 -39.35
C GLN A 88 -5.77 37.75 -39.58
N ALA A 89 -6.71 36.85 -39.37
CA ALA A 89 -8.12 37.10 -39.56
C ALA A 89 -8.66 38.23 -38.62
N ASP A 90 -8.16 38.30 -37.42
CA ASP A 90 -8.46 39.38 -36.46
C ASP A 90 -7.94 40.73 -37.00
N ALA A 91 -6.72 40.80 -37.54
CA ALA A 91 -6.21 42.03 -38.10
C ALA A 91 -7.01 42.46 -39.33
N ASP A 92 -7.43 41.51 -40.18
CA ASP A 92 -8.25 41.82 -41.36
C ASP A 92 -9.67 42.33 -40.96
N ALA A 93 -10.32 41.69 -39.99
CA ALA A 93 -11.62 42.09 -39.49
C ALA A 93 -11.56 43.53 -38.88
N ARG A 94 -10.52 43.83 -38.07
CA ARG A 94 -10.31 45.19 -37.51
C ARG A 94 -10.07 46.26 -38.59
N ARG A 95 -9.30 45.93 -39.63
CA ARG A 95 -9.04 46.83 -40.75
C ARG A 95 -10.35 47.14 -41.51
N LEU A 96 -11.15 46.08 -41.84
CA LEU A 96 -12.42 46.25 -42.51
C LEU A 96 -13.44 47.00 -41.65
N GLN A 97 -13.43 46.84 -40.34
CA GLN A 97 -14.27 47.60 -39.40
C GLN A 97 -14.01 49.08 -39.52
N THR A 98 -12.75 49.51 -39.59
CA THR A 98 -12.36 50.92 -39.77
C THR A 98 -12.82 51.47 -41.13
N LEU A 99 -12.62 50.68 -42.19
CA LEU A 99 -12.99 51.08 -43.53
C LEU A 99 -14.50 51.15 -43.77
N VAL A 100 -15.32 50.30 -43.14
CA VAL A 100 -16.78 50.39 -43.14
C VAL A 100 -17.22 51.69 -42.45
N GLY A 101 -16.61 52.04 -41.31
CA GLY A 101 -16.87 53.31 -40.63
C GLY A 101 -16.60 54.53 -41.50
N GLN A 102 -15.66 54.42 -42.44
CA GLN A 102 -15.31 55.46 -43.46
C GLN A 102 -16.14 55.33 -44.76
N GLN A 103 -17.07 54.36 -44.84
CA GLN A 103 -17.87 54.06 -46.05
C GLN A 103 -17.03 53.64 -47.30
N LEU A 104 -15.82 53.14 -47.12
CA LEU A 104 -14.92 52.75 -48.17
C LEU A 104 -15.05 51.29 -48.63
N VAL A 105 -15.75 50.45 -47.85
CA VAL A 105 -16.06 49.06 -48.16
C VAL A 105 -17.48 48.70 -47.75
N SER A 106 -18.02 47.62 -48.34
CA SER A 106 -19.37 47.18 -48.03
C SER A 106 -19.48 46.53 -46.63
N ARG A 107 -20.66 46.67 -46.01
CA ARG A 107 -20.95 46.02 -44.73
C ARG A 107 -20.86 44.49 -44.83
N SER A 108 -21.27 43.93 -45.98
CA SER A 108 -21.16 42.45 -46.24
C SER A 108 -19.73 41.96 -46.22
N GLN A 109 -18.77 42.74 -46.73
CA GLN A 109 -17.35 42.35 -46.66
C GLN A 109 -16.82 42.27 -45.20
N TYR A 110 -17.24 43.22 -44.36
CA TYR A 110 -16.91 43.20 -42.94
C TYR A 110 -17.55 41.98 -42.22
N GLU A 111 -18.85 41.73 -42.49
CA GLU A 111 -19.55 40.61 -41.87
C GLU A 111 -18.95 39.25 -42.28
N GLN A 112 -18.48 39.09 -43.53
CA GLN A 112 -17.73 37.91 -43.95
C GLN A 112 -16.40 37.73 -43.20
N ALA A 113 -15.63 38.80 -42.98
CA ALA A 113 -14.37 38.75 -42.25
C ALA A 113 -14.59 38.40 -40.76
N VAL A 114 -15.65 38.92 -40.15
CA VAL A 114 -16.05 38.57 -38.78
C VAL A 114 -16.44 37.08 -38.70
N ALA A 115 -17.23 36.59 -39.62
CA ALA A 115 -17.60 35.17 -39.66
C ALA A 115 -16.40 34.26 -39.84
N GLN A 116 -15.43 34.64 -40.70
CA GLN A 116 -14.19 33.90 -40.87
C GLN A 116 -13.34 33.87 -39.60
N ARG A 117 -13.17 35.01 -38.91
CA ARG A 117 -12.49 35.11 -37.61
C ARG A 117 -13.14 34.19 -36.57
N ASP A 118 -14.48 34.24 -36.49
CA ASP A 118 -15.21 33.43 -35.48
C ASP A 118 -15.11 31.93 -35.77
N ALA A 119 -15.11 31.55 -37.05
CA ALA A 119 -14.85 30.17 -37.44
C ALA A 119 -13.45 29.70 -37.06
N LEU A 120 -12.41 30.51 -37.28
CA LEU A 120 -11.04 30.20 -36.87
C LEU A 120 -10.90 30.17 -35.35
N HIS A 121 -11.59 31.03 -34.61
CA HIS A 121 -11.65 30.96 -33.16
C HIS A 121 -12.25 29.65 -32.65
N ALA A 122 -13.33 29.18 -33.26
CA ALA A 122 -13.92 27.87 -32.94
C ALA A 122 -12.95 26.69 -33.27
N GLN A 123 -12.24 26.79 -34.40
CA GLN A 123 -11.21 25.78 -34.78
C GLN A 123 -10.04 25.78 -33.79
N LEU A 124 -9.55 26.94 -33.35
CA LEU A 124 -8.50 27.04 -32.31
C LEU A 124 -8.94 26.36 -31.02
N GLN A 125 -10.17 26.62 -30.56
CA GLN A 125 -10.71 25.96 -29.36
C GLN A 125 -10.76 24.44 -29.54
N SER A 126 -11.10 23.95 -30.74
CA SER A 126 -11.09 22.51 -31.06
C SER A 126 -9.67 21.94 -31.01
N ALA A 127 -8.69 22.62 -31.62
CA ALA A 127 -7.28 22.21 -31.58
C ALA A 127 -6.74 22.17 -30.15
N GLN A 128 -7.08 23.16 -29.31
CA GLN A 128 -6.71 23.17 -27.89
C GLN A 128 -7.33 22.00 -27.11
N ARG A 129 -8.55 21.56 -27.43
CA ARG A 129 -9.14 20.34 -26.86
C ARG A 129 -8.36 19.10 -27.26
N ASN A 130 -7.92 19.03 -28.52
CA ASN A 130 -7.11 17.91 -29.02
C ASN A 130 -5.75 17.83 -28.31
N VAL A 131 -5.11 18.96 -27.98
CA VAL A 131 -3.88 18.99 -27.15
C VAL A 131 -4.13 18.39 -25.78
N ARG A 132 -5.27 18.70 -25.17
CA ARG A 132 -5.61 18.09 -23.85
C ARG A 132 -5.79 16.58 -23.95
N VAL A 133 -6.46 16.09 -25.00
CA VAL A 133 -6.61 14.64 -25.23
C VAL A 133 -5.25 13.97 -25.43
N ALA A 134 -4.38 14.54 -26.30
CA ALA A 134 -3.03 14.01 -26.52
C ALA A 134 -2.18 14.06 -25.24
N GLY A 135 -2.33 15.12 -24.43
CA GLY A 135 -1.66 15.22 -23.12
C GLY A 135 -2.11 14.13 -22.13
N SER A 136 -3.40 13.83 -22.10
CA SER A 136 -3.93 12.71 -21.30
C SER A 136 -3.40 11.36 -21.77
N GLN A 137 -3.28 11.16 -23.08
CA GLN A 137 -2.70 9.94 -23.65
C GLN A 137 -1.22 9.77 -23.27
N LEU A 138 -0.45 10.85 -23.28
CA LEU A 138 0.94 10.82 -22.81
C LEU A 138 1.02 10.46 -21.32
N ALA A 139 0.16 11.03 -20.49
CA ALA A 139 0.12 10.71 -19.07
C ALA A 139 -0.19 9.22 -18.80
N ILE A 140 -1.09 8.62 -19.61
CA ILE A 140 -1.34 7.16 -19.54
C ILE A 140 -0.10 6.37 -19.91
N SER A 141 0.65 6.81 -20.94
CA SER A 141 1.89 6.15 -21.36
C SER A 141 2.99 6.30 -20.32
N ASP A 142 3.09 7.44 -19.63
CA ASP A 142 4.03 7.67 -18.51
C ASP A 142 3.75 6.71 -17.35
N LEU A 143 2.45 6.48 -17.00
CA LEU A 143 2.06 5.46 -16.03
C LEU A 143 2.44 4.05 -16.49
N GLY A 144 2.39 3.77 -17.79
CA GLY A 144 2.86 2.51 -18.36
C GLY A 144 4.35 2.28 -18.09
N VAL A 145 5.17 3.32 -18.27
CA VAL A 145 6.61 3.27 -17.96
C VAL A 145 6.85 3.08 -16.46
N ASP A 146 6.13 3.83 -15.59
CA ASP A 146 6.29 3.68 -14.14
C ASP A 146 5.89 2.27 -13.65
N ASN A 147 4.91 1.63 -14.28
CA ASN A 147 4.49 0.27 -13.94
C ASN A 147 5.56 -0.81 -14.23
N ASN A 148 6.61 -0.50 -15.03
CA ASN A 148 7.75 -1.37 -15.18
C ASN A 148 8.70 -1.36 -13.97
N VAL A 149 8.52 -0.44 -13.02
CA VAL A 149 9.30 -0.37 -11.79
C VAL A 149 8.48 -0.90 -10.63
N VAL A 150 8.89 -2.04 -10.08
CA VAL A 150 8.23 -2.64 -8.93
C VAL A 150 8.86 -2.10 -7.66
N ARG A 151 8.02 -1.49 -6.80
CA ARG A 151 8.45 -0.82 -5.56
C ARG A 151 7.86 -1.51 -4.33
N ALA A 152 8.58 -1.39 -3.20
CA ALA A 152 8.12 -1.86 -1.90
C ALA A 152 6.89 -1.07 -1.44
N PRO A 153 5.79 -1.72 -1.05
CA PRO A 153 4.56 -1.05 -0.60
C PRO A 153 4.66 -0.52 0.84
N PHE A 154 5.63 -0.96 1.61
CA PHE A 154 5.96 -0.51 2.96
C PHE A 154 7.40 -0.90 3.31
N SER A 155 7.96 -0.31 4.36
CA SER A 155 9.30 -0.65 4.86
C SER A 155 9.26 -1.98 5.60
N GLY A 156 10.25 -2.87 5.32
CA GLY A 156 10.29 -4.20 5.94
C GLY A 156 11.53 -4.98 5.54
N VAL A 157 11.49 -6.29 5.80
CA VAL A 157 12.54 -7.25 5.43
C VAL A 157 12.01 -8.22 4.38
N VAL A 158 12.81 -8.49 3.37
CA VAL A 158 12.50 -9.47 2.33
C VAL A 158 12.71 -10.87 2.90
N THR A 159 11.66 -11.68 2.94
CA THR A 159 11.72 -13.06 3.46
C THR A 159 11.84 -14.10 2.36
N ALA A 160 11.42 -13.78 1.15
CA ALA A 160 11.57 -14.66 0.00
C ALA A 160 11.76 -13.84 -1.28
N LYS A 161 12.72 -14.29 -2.11
CA LYS A 161 12.94 -13.80 -3.47
C LYS A 161 12.36 -14.80 -4.45
N ALA A 162 11.25 -14.43 -5.11
CA ALA A 162 10.51 -15.35 -5.97
C ALA A 162 10.91 -15.25 -7.46
N ALA A 163 11.29 -14.06 -7.93
CA ALA A 163 11.61 -13.82 -9.34
C ALA A 163 13.11 -13.69 -9.59
N GLN A 164 13.53 -14.09 -10.78
CA GLN A 164 14.90 -13.95 -11.28
C GLN A 164 14.96 -13.13 -12.58
N PRO A 165 16.09 -12.46 -12.88
CA PRO A 165 16.30 -11.78 -14.15
C PRO A 165 16.07 -12.74 -15.33
N GLY A 166 15.33 -12.28 -16.34
CA GLY A 166 14.96 -13.07 -17.52
C GLY A 166 13.64 -13.81 -17.43
N GLU A 167 13.05 -13.98 -16.23
CA GLU A 167 11.73 -14.61 -16.06
C GLU A 167 10.60 -13.63 -16.48
N ILE A 168 9.44 -14.20 -16.83
CA ILE A 168 8.22 -13.42 -17.07
C ILE A 168 7.39 -13.44 -15.80
N VAL A 169 7.04 -12.24 -15.32
CA VAL A 169 6.13 -12.05 -14.19
C VAL A 169 4.79 -11.50 -14.66
N SER A 170 3.72 -11.89 -13.97
CA SER A 170 2.36 -11.43 -14.27
C SER A 170 1.56 -11.28 -12.98
N PRO A 171 0.66 -10.27 -12.88
CA PRO A 171 -0.26 -10.16 -11.76
C PRO A 171 -1.32 -11.27 -11.73
N LEU A 172 -1.53 -11.95 -12.85
CA LEU A 172 -2.49 -13.05 -12.98
C LEU A 172 -1.75 -14.38 -13.04
N SER A 173 -2.19 -15.35 -12.23
CA SER A 173 -1.79 -16.74 -12.36
C SER A 173 -2.34 -17.31 -13.67
N ALA A 174 -1.64 -17.14 -14.77
CA ALA A 174 -1.91 -17.93 -15.96
C ALA A 174 -1.42 -19.36 -15.66
N GLY A 175 -2.32 -20.35 -15.63
CA GLY A 175 -2.10 -21.74 -15.19
C GLY A 175 -1.10 -22.57 -16.01
N GLY A 176 0.00 -21.98 -16.45
CA GLY A 176 1.13 -22.62 -17.10
C GLY A 176 2.41 -22.30 -16.33
N GLY A 177 3.16 -23.31 -15.95
CA GLY A 177 4.30 -23.26 -15.03
C GLY A 177 5.49 -22.36 -15.37
N PHE A 178 5.35 -21.42 -16.29
CA PHE A 178 6.39 -20.51 -16.75
C PHE A 178 6.22 -19.05 -16.30
N THR A 179 5.08 -18.70 -15.65
CA THR A 179 4.79 -17.34 -15.22
C THR A 179 4.79 -17.27 -13.70
N ARG A 180 5.61 -16.40 -13.13
CA ARG A 180 5.63 -16.14 -11.68
C ARG A 180 4.68 -15.01 -11.32
N THR A 181 4.00 -15.13 -10.18
CA THR A 181 3.04 -14.13 -9.72
C THR A 181 3.63 -13.11 -8.74
N GLY A 182 4.86 -13.31 -8.26
CA GLY A 182 5.49 -12.41 -7.28
C GLY A 182 6.95 -12.15 -7.58
N ILE A 183 7.44 -10.98 -7.17
CA ILE A 183 8.87 -10.63 -7.16
C ILE A 183 9.53 -11.12 -5.88
N GLY A 184 8.87 -10.89 -4.73
CA GLY A 184 9.36 -11.31 -3.43
C GLY A 184 8.32 -11.04 -2.34
N THR A 185 8.53 -11.67 -1.18
CA THR A 185 7.68 -11.46 0.00
C THR A 185 8.36 -10.50 0.95
N LEU A 186 7.62 -9.47 1.35
CA LEU A 186 8.05 -8.42 2.27
C LEU A 186 7.28 -8.55 3.58
N VAL A 187 8.00 -8.49 4.70
CA VAL A 187 7.45 -8.60 6.04
C VAL A 187 7.83 -7.39 6.87
N ASP A 188 6.85 -6.79 7.54
CA ASP A 188 7.07 -5.70 8.47
C ASP A 188 7.47 -6.26 9.84
N MET A 189 8.76 -6.18 10.15
CA MET A 189 9.34 -6.66 11.41
C MET A 189 8.96 -5.82 12.63
N GLU A 190 8.39 -4.63 12.43
CA GLU A 190 7.96 -3.77 13.53
C GLU A 190 6.52 -4.04 13.99
N SER A 191 5.76 -4.78 13.19
CA SER A 191 4.36 -5.11 13.43
C SER A 191 4.13 -6.59 13.75
N LEU A 192 5.07 -7.22 14.47
CA LEU A 192 4.95 -8.61 14.88
C LEU A 192 3.89 -8.78 15.98
N GLU A 193 3.07 -9.79 15.83
CA GLU A 193 2.04 -10.22 16.77
C GLU A 193 2.16 -11.75 16.96
N ILE A 194 1.53 -12.28 18.00
CA ILE A 194 1.39 -13.73 18.16
C ILE A 194 -0.03 -14.12 17.80
N GLU A 195 -0.17 -15.11 16.94
CA GLU A 195 -1.43 -15.78 16.66
C GLU A 195 -1.46 -17.09 17.45
N VAL A 196 -2.37 -17.18 18.41
CA VAL A 196 -2.49 -18.30 19.34
C VAL A 196 -3.74 -19.09 19.00
N ASP A 197 -3.61 -20.40 18.87
CA ASP A 197 -4.73 -21.33 18.68
C ASP A 197 -5.25 -21.78 20.04
N VAL A 198 -6.37 -21.21 20.48
CA VAL A 198 -7.03 -21.55 21.75
C VAL A 198 -8.17 -22.53 21.52
N GLY A 199 -8.20 -23.62 22.24
CA GLY A 199 -9.29 -24.61 22.17
C GLY A 199 -10.66 -23.97 22.46
N GLU A 200 -11.68 -24.33 21.67
CA GLU A 200 -13.04 -23.79 21.76
C GLU A 200 -13.62 -23.91 23.17
N ALA A 201 -13.32 -24.99 23.90
CA ALA A 201 -13.78 -25.22 25.28
C ALA A 201 -13.24 -24.15 26.28
N PHE A 202 -12.15 -23.47 25.95
CA PHE A 202 -11.46 -22.53 26.84
C PHE A 202 -11.59 -21.07 26.42
N ILE A 203 -12.11 -20.79 25.23
CA ILE A 203 -12.19 -19.43 24.68
C ILE A 203 -13.01 -18.48 25.56
N GLY A 204 -14.01 -18.97 26.26
CA GLY A 204 -14.83 -18.19 27.19
C GLY A 204 -14.04 -17.59 28.38
N ARG A 205 -12.82 -18.06 28.64
CA ARG A 205 -11.92 -17.55 29.68
C ARG A 205 -10.99 -16.44 29.18
N VAL A 206 -10.86 -16.29 27.88
CA VAL A 206 -9.98 -15.26 27.25
C VAL A 206 -10.80 -14.00 27.03
N GLN A 207 -10.24 -12.86 27.42
CA GLN A 207 -10.87 -11.56 27.25
C GLN A 207 -9.90 -10.60 26.55
N PRO A 208 -10.41 -9.64 25.75
CA PRO A 208 -9.58 -8.56 25.20
C PRO A 208 -8.85 -7.79 26.32
N LYS A 209 -7.60 -7.38 26.05
CA LYS A 209 -6.70 -6.71 27.01
C LYS A 209 -6.31 -7.57 28.21
N MET A 210 -6.44 -8.89 28.15
CA MET A 210 -5.94 -9.80 29.16
C MET A 210 -4.42 -9.86 29.07
N PRO A 211 -3.68 -9.75 30.19
CA PRO A 211 -2.23 -9.87 30.18
C PRO A 211 -1.80 -11.31 29.89
N VAL A 212 -0.77 -11.46 29.10
CA VAL A 212 -0.19 -12.75 28.76
C VAL A 212 1.32 -12.74 28.93
N GLU A 213 1.89 -13.92 29.16
CA GLU A 213 3.32 -14.18 29.13
C GLU A 213 3.63 -15.11 27.97
N ALA A 214 4.41 -14.65 27.02
CA ALA A 214 4.82 -15.44 25.85
C ALA A 214 6.27 -15.93 26.03
N ILE A 215 6.50 -17.20 25.70
CA ILE A 215 7.82 -17.85 25.73
C ILE A 215 8.06 -18.44 24.35
N LEU A 216 9.09 -17.95 23.67
CA LEU A 216 9.51 -18.49 22.37
C LEU A 216 10.16 -19.85 22.55
N ASN A 217 9.85 -20.81 21.69
CA ASN A 217 10.45 -22.14 21.74
C ASN A 217 11.98 -22.09 21.54
N ALA A 218 12.48 -21.11 20.79
CA ALA A 218 13.91 -20.88 20.58
C ALA A 218 14.62 -20.29 21.81
N TYR A 219 13.90 -19.65 22.73
CA TYR A 219 14.44 -18.96 23.90
C TYR A 219 13.58 -19.26 25.15
N PRO A 220 13.68 -20.48 25.74
CA PRO A 220 12.78 -20.95 26.79
C PRO A 220 12.90 -20.15 28.11
N ASP A 221 14.04 -19.51 28.35
CA ASP A 221 14.27 -18.71 29.55
C ASP A 221 13.80 -17.26 29.41
N TRP A 222 13.35 -16.87 28.21
CA TRP A 222 12.96 -15.49 27.93
C TRP A 222 11.45 -15.32 27.92
N LYS A 223 10.94 -14.67 28.96
CA LYS A 223 9.53 -14.34 29.15
C LYS A 223 9.24 -12.96 28.56
N ILE A 224 8.33 -12.91 27.59
CA ILE A 224 7.94 -11.70 26.90
C ILE A 224 6.55 -11.32 27.34
N PRO A 225 6.35 -10.16 27.99
CA PRO A 225 5.01 -9.69 28.35
C PRO A 225 4.25 -9.25 27.10
N GLY A 226 2.95 -9.58 27.09
CA GLY A 226 2.05 -9.20 26.03
C GLY A 226 0.63 -8.98 26.53
N GLU A 227 -0.24 -8.60 25.60
CA GLU A 227 -1.67 -8.47 25.91
C GLU A 227 -2.53 -8.98 24.73
N VAL A 228 -3.71 -9.48 25.05
CA VAL A 228 -4.69 -9.91 24.04
C VAL A 228 -5.24 -8.68 23.31
N ILE A 229 -5.00 -8.63 21.98
CA ILE A 229 -5.53 -7.57 21.10
C ILE A 229 -6.99 -7.86 20.77
N ALA A 230 -7.23 -9.07 20.23
CA ALA A 230 -8.53 -9.46 19.73
C ALA A 230 -8.67 -10.99 19.68
N ILE A 231 -9.91 -11.42 19.79
CA ILE A 231 -10.33 -12.81 19.51
C ILE A 231 -10.95 -12.80 18.13
N VAL A 232 -10.44 -13.60 17.21
CA VAL A 232 -10.99 -13.70 15.85
C VAL A 232 -12.27 -14.53 15.92
N PRO A 233 -13.43 -14.00 15.51
CA PRO A 233 -14.72 -14.70 15.69
C PRO A 233 -14.93 -15.77 14.62
N THR A 234 -13.93 -16.62 14.41
CA THR A 234 -13.92 -17.71 13.43
C THR A 234 -13.24 -18.91 14.06
N ALA A 235 -13.95 -20.01 14.18
CA ALA A 235 -13.38 -21.28 14.66
C ALA A 235 -12.85 -22.11 13.48
N ASP A 236 -11.68 -22.69 13.65
CA ASP A 236 -11.17 -23.72 12.75
C ASP A 236 -11.83 -25.05 13.10
N ARG A 237 -12.70 -25.54 12.19
CA ARG A 237 -13.42 -26.81 12.38
C ARG A 237 -12.50 -28.01 12.41
N GLY A 238 -11.35 -27.96 11.73
CA GLY A 238 -10.41 -29.08 11.67
C GLY A 238 -9.65 -29.29 12.98
N LYS A 239 -9.39 -28.18 13.70
CA LYS A 239 -8.63 -28.19 14.96
C LYS A 239 -9.48 -27.93 16.19
N ALA A 240 -10.76 -27.55 16.05
CA ALA A 240 -11.64 -27.07 17.13
C ALA A 240 -10.98 -25.96 17.97
N THR A 241 -10.34 -24.99 17.31
CA THR A 241 -9.64 -23.88 17.92
C THR A 241 -10.17 -22.54 17.41
N VAL A 242 -10.02 -21.51 18.23
CA VAL A 242 -10.30 -20.10 17.91
C VAL A 242 -9.00 -19.34 17.97
N LYS A 243 -8.74 -18.51 16.98
CA LYS A 243 -7.52 -17.71 16.89
C LYS A 243 -7.60 -16.49 17.80
N VAL A 244 -6.59 -16.30 18.62
CA VAL A 244 -6.44 -15.15 19.51
C VAL A 244 -5.18 -14.40 19.10
N ARG A 245 -5.33 -13.10 18.84
CA ARG A 245 -4.18 -12.23 18.52
C ARG A 245 -3.68 -11.55 19.78
N VAL A 246 -2.37 -11.63 19.97
CA VAL A 246 -1.66 -11.11 21.14
C VAL A 246 -0.59 -10.14 20.69
N ALA A 247 -0.57 -8.93 21.26
CA ALA A 247 0.48 -7.96 21.06
C ALA A 247 1.71 -8.34 21.88
N LEU A 248 2.88 -8.17 21.28
CA LEU A 248 4.17 -8.20 21.98
C LEU A 248 4.51 -6.79 22.46
N ASN A 249 4.68 -6.61 23.77
CA ASN A 249 5.06 -5.31 24.34
C ASN A 249 6.57 -5.02 24.20
N LEU A 250 7.31 -5.92 23.57
CA LEU A 250 8.75 -5.82 23.37
C LEU A 250 9.06 -6.05 21.89
N LYS A 251 9.85 -5.14 21.30
CA LYS A 251 10.41 -5.30 19.95
C LYS A 251 11.87 -5.68 20.07
N ASP A 252 12.23 -6.86 19.62
CA ASP A 252 13.60 -7.38 19.64
C ASP A 252 13.91 -8.06 18.30
N PRO A 253 15.08 -7.82 17.69
CA PRO A 253 15.46 -8.42 16.41
C PRO A 253 15.60 -9.95 16.44
N ARG A 254 15.63 -10.56 17.62
CA ARG A 254 15.64 -12.03 17.79
C ARG A 254 14.28 -12.67 17.53
N ILE A 255 13.20 -11.86 17.56
CA ILE A 255 11.85 -12.35 17.29
C ILE A 255 11.65 -12.34 15.78
N VAL A 256 11.49 -13.52 15.20
CA VAL A 256 11.33 -13.71 13.74
C VAL A 256 9.96 -14.28 13.46
N PRO A 257 9.30 -13.90 12.37
CA PRO A 257 8.04 -14.52 11.92
C PRO A 257 8.16 -16.05 11.83
N GLU A 258 7.05 -16.74 11.99
CA GLU A 258 6.91 -18.20 12.00
C GLU A 258 7.59 -18.92 13.20
N MET A 259 8.16 -18.19 14.15
CA MET A 259 8.64 -18.82 15.39
C MET A 259 7.49 -19.36 16.21
N GLY A 260 7.61 -20.62 16.67
CA GLY A 260 6.69 -21.22 17.62
C GLY A 260 6.79 -20.58 18.99
N VAL A 261 5.67 -20.32 19.61
CA VAL A 261 5.55 -19.65 20.90
C VAL A 261 4.53 -20.35 21.78
N ARG A 262 4.83 -20.44 23.08
CA ARG A 262 3.86 -20.82 24.10
C ARG A 262 3.40 -19.56 24.82
N VAL A 263 2.09 -19.40 24.95
CA VAL A 263 1.47 -18.24 25.59
C VAL A 263 0.67 -18.70 26.79
N SER A 264 1.00 -18.12 27.94
CA SER A 264 0.29 -18.31 29.20
C SER A 264 -0.62 -17.10 29.45
N PHE A 265 -1.91 -17.31 29.53
CA PHE A 265 -2.89 -16.28 29.85
C PHE A 265 -2.95 -16.10 31.36
N LEU A 266 -2.74 -14.86 31.82
CA LEU A 266 -2.68 -14.55 33.25
C LEU A 266 -4.00 -13.96 33.71
N GLU A 267 -4.47 -14.41 34.89
CA GLU A 267 -5.65 -13.80 35.51
C GLU A 267 -5.37 -12.34 35.87
N ARG A 268 -6.26 -11.42 35.48
CA ARG A 268 -6.17 -10.04 35.97
C ARG A 268 -6.25 -10.06 37.48
N ALA A 269 -5.18 -9.64 38.18
CA ALA A 269 -5.23 -9.47 39.63
C ALA A 269 -6.47 -8.63 39.96
N ARG A 270 -7.48 -9.24 40.59
CA ARG A 270 -8.58 -8.48 41.18
C ARG A 270 -7.95 -7.49 42.14
N PRO A 271 -8.29 -6.19 42.07
CA PRO A 271 -7.88 -5.27 43.11
C PRO A 271 -8.28 -5.87 44.42
N ALA A 272 -7.32 -6.08 45.34
CA ALA A 272 -7.59 -6.59 46.66
C ALA A 272 -8.71 -5.74 47.26
N GLN A 273 -9.89 -6.34 47.46
CA GLN A 273 -10.95 -5.71 48.27
C GLN A 273 -10.28 -5.45 49.60
N ALA A 274 -10.11 -4.18 49.96
CA ALA A 274 -9.66 -3.77 51.26
C ALA A 274 -10.62 -4.43 52.27
N GLY A 275 -10.14 -5.51 52.90
CA GLY A 275 -10.90 -6.20 53.95
C GLY A 275 -11.26 -5.20 55.02
N THR A 276 -12.52 -5.00 55.22
CA THR A 276 -13.06 -4.27 56.38
C THR A 276 -12.43 -4.88 57.61
N PRO A 277 -11.72 -4.11 58.46
CA PRO A 277 -11.17 -4.67 59.70
C PRO A 277 -12.33 -5.16 60.56
N GLN A 278 -12.41 -6.48 60.80
CA GLN A 278 -13.32 -7.04 61.78
C GLN A 278 -12.84 -6.56 63.16
N GLY A 279 -13.57 -5.60 63.70
CA GLY A 279 -13.35 -5.16 65.06
C GLY A 279 -13.60 -6.29 66.02
N VAL A 280 -12.60 -6.61 66.85
CA VAL A 280 -12.71 -7.54 67.99
C VAL A 280 -13.57 -6.87 69.05
N ARG A 281 -14.75 -7.40 69.35
CA ARG A 281 -15.54 -7.02 70.50
C ARG A 281 -14.88 -7.66 71.77
N VAL A 282 -14.40 -6.81 72.65
CA VAL A 282 -13.97 -7.22 74.01
C VAL A 282 -15.19 -7.23 74.87
N PRO A 283 -15.56 -8.35 75.57
CA PRO A 283 -16.60 -8.36 76.52
C PRO A 283 -16.17 -7.68 77.85
N THR A 284 -17.00 -6.84 78.41
CA THR A 284 -16.90 -6.32 79.76
C THR A 284 -17.41 -7.32 80.78
#